data_e05bd8142e199eba9a173fcca2235c9e
#
_entry.id   e05bd8142e199eba9a173fcca2235c9e
#
_cell.length_a   1.000
_cell.length_b   1.000
_cell.length_c   1.000
_cell.angle_alpha   90.00
_cell.angle_beta   90.00
_cell.angle_gamma   90.00
#
_symmetry.space_group_name_H-M   'P 1'
#
loop_
_entity.id
_entity.type
_entity.pdbx_description
1 polymer ?
#
loop_
_entity_poly.entity_id
_entity_poly.type
_entity_poly.pdbx_seq_one_letter_code
_entity_poly.pdbx_strand_id
1 'polypeptide(L)'
;MTAAGKAPHGGGKVATAGRPLRPGREGARGAVILTHGRGATAESILTLAREIPHGDLAYLAPQAAANTWYPYSFLAPTEQNQPGLDAGLAVLESLVQRLVAAGIATEKILLLGFSQGACLTAEFVARSACRDPGEGGRRYGGVAILTGGLIGPQVGEFDGDLAGTPILLGSGDPDPHVPWSRAEESAEVFRALGAEVDLRRYPGMPHTILADEIEAVQGLIARMMAA
;
A
#
# COMPACT_ATOMS: atom_id res chain seq x y z
N MET A 1 -21.25 7.06 -29.08
CA MET A 1 -19.89 6.49 -28.96
C MET A 1 -19.13 7.39 -28.01
N THR A 2 -19.16 7.07 -26.70
CA THR A 2 -18.38 7.77 -25.67
C THR A 2 -16.93 7.31 -25.82
N ALA A 3 -16.02 8.26 -26.08
CA ALA A 3 -14.58 7.99 -26.06
C ALA A 3 -14.25 7.40 -24.69
N ALA A 4 -13.73 6.18 -24.67
CA ALA A 4 -13.16 5.58 -23.47
C ALA A 4 -11.99 6.46 -23.04
N GLY A 5 -12.22 7.36 -22.09
CA GLY A 5 -11.20 8.22 -21.52
C GLY A 5 -10.10 7.32 -20.95
N LYS A 6 -8.85 7.60 -21.37
CA LYS A 6 -7.67 6.90 -20.86
C LYS A 6 -7.68 7.02 -19.32
N ALA A 7 -7.58 5.90 -18.61
CA ALA A 7 -7.59 5.91 -17.13
C ALA A 7 -6.54 6.91 -16.62
N PRO A 8 -6.85 7.75 -15.59
CA PRO A 8 -5.98 8.86 -15.15
C PRO A 8 -4.53 8.46 -14.88
N HIS A 9 -4.27 7.25 -14.37
CA HIS A 9 -2.93 6.74 -14.06
C HIS A 9 -2.44 5.69 -15.07
N GLY A 10 -3.21 5.42 -16.14
CA GLY A 10 -2.89 4.41 -17.16
C GLY A 10 -1.63 4.76 -17.96
N GLY A 11 -0.60 3.94 -17.88
CA GLY A 11 0.70 4.14 -18.50
C GLY A 11 1.64 5.00 -17.66
N GLY A 12 1.40 5.14 -16.36
CA GLY A 12 2.22 5.89 -15.42
C GLY A 12 3.66 5.36 -15.31
N LYS A 13 4.60 6.29 -15.11
CA LYS A 13 5.99 5.98 -14.79
C LYS A 13 6.08 5.18 -13.47
N VAL A 14 6.96 4.20 -13.43
CA VAL A 14 7.33 3.48 -12.20
C VAL A 14 8.81 3.73 -11.96
N ALA A 15 9.16 4.40 -10.87
CA ALA A 15 10.52 4.51 -10.42
C ALA A 15 10.94 3.20 -9.73
N THR A 16 12.18 2.77 -9.90
CA THR A 16 12.69 1.50 -9.38
C THR A 16 14.05 1.64 -8.73
N ALA A 17 14.31 0.82 -7.72
CA ALA A 17 15.61 0.68 -7.07
C ALA A 17 15.83 -0.79 -6.65
N GLY A 18 17.01 -1.08 -6.13
CA GLY A 18 17.35 -2.41 -5.65
C GLY A 18 17.61 -3.41 -6.76
N ARG A 19 17.30 -4.68 -6.52
CA ARG A 19 17.56 -5.77 -7.44
C ARG A 19 16.64 -5.75 -8.65
N PRO A 20 17.13 -6.08 -9.86
CA PRO A 20 16.27 -6.08 -11.06
C PRO A 20 15.23 -7.21 -11.02
N LEU A 21 14.06 -6.94 -11.61
CA LEU A 21 13.02 -7.95 -11.84
C LEU A 21 13.40 -8.80 -13.06
N ARG A 22 14.15 -9.87 -12.83
CA ARG A 22 14.51 -10.84 -13.86
C ARG A 22 14.58 -12.26 -13.28
N PRO A 23 14.33 -13.30 -14.06
CA PRO A 23 14.47 -14.69 -13.59
C PRO A 23 15.90 -15.03 -13.15
N GLY A 24 16.00 -16.03 -12.26
CA GLY A 24 17.27 -16.61 -11.84
C GLY A 24 17.90 -15.95 -10.61
N ARG A 25 19.08 -16.46 -10.22
CA ARG A 25 19.77 -16.10 -8.96
C ARG A 25 20.13 -14.63 -8.81
N GLU A 26 20.24 -13.91 -9.91
CA GLU A 26 20.56 -12.48 -9.91
C GLU A 26 19.32 -11.59 -9.87
N GLY A 27 18.12 -12.16 -9.99
CA GLY A 27 16.84 -11.46 -9.86
C GLY A 27 16.45 -11.19 -8.40
N ALA A 28 15.48 -10.29 -8.21
CA ALA A 28 14.88 -10.05 -6.91
C ALA A 28 14.14 -11.31 -6.41
N ARG A 29 14.23 -11.57 -5.10
CA ARG A 29 13.53 -12.66 -4.42
C ARG A 29 12.27 -12.19 -3.70
N GLY A 30 12.10 -10.89 -3.57
CA GLY A 30 10.93 -10.23 -3.04
C GLY A 30 10.85 -8.80 -3.55
N ALA A 31 9.78 -8.10 -3.24
CA ALA A 31 9.57 -6.74 -3.70
C ALA A 31 8.88 -5.86 -2.65
N VAL A 32 9.13 -4.54 -2.74
CA VAL A 32 8.40 -3.52 -2.01
C VAL A 32 7.76 -2.58 -3.02
N ILE A 33 6.43 -2.40 -2.94
CA ILE A 33 5.69 -1.38 -3.68
C ILE A 33 5.50 -0.18 -2.75
N LEU A 34 5.97 1.01 -3.16
CA LEU A 34 5.90 2.23 -2.37
C LEU A 34 4.96 3.24 -3.01
N THR A 35 3.91 3.63 -2.31
CA THR A 35 2.86 4.53 -2.81
C THR A 35 2.98 5.89 -2.13
N HIS A 36 3.29 6.94 -2.92
CA HIS A 36 3.56 8.28 -2.43
C HIS A 36 2.30 9.03 -1.97
N GLY A 37 2.48 10.04 -1.10
CA GLY A 37 1.43 10.95 -0.67
C GLY A 37 0.99 11.95 -1.76
N ARG A 38 -0.08 12.69 -1.49
CA ARG A 38 -0.58 13.77 -2.36
C ARG A 38 0.50 14.84 -2.57
N GLY A 39 0.69 15.26 -3.81
CA GLY A 39 1.68 16.28 -4.20
C GLY A 39 3.12 15.77 -4.26
N ALA A 40 3.38 14.54 -3.80
CA ALA A 40 4.70 13.92 -3.84
C ALA A 40 4.95 13.18 -5.16
N THR A 41 6.13 12.59 -5.32
CA THR A 41 6.53 11.85 -6.52
C THR A 41 6.97 10.44 -6.20
N ALA A 42 6.98 9.57 -7.21
CA ALA A 42 7.53 8.22 -7.13
C ALA A 42 8.98 8.23 -6.67
N GLU A 43 9.79 9.15 -7.18
CA GLU A 43 11.19 9.29 -6.80
C GLU A 43 11.35 9.68 -5.33
N SER A 44 10.47 10.55 -4.80
CA SER A 44 10.54 10.98 -3.40
C SER A 44 10.23 9.84 -2.44
N ILE A 45 9.17 9.07 -2.67
CA ILE A 45 8.86 7.92 -1.79
C ILE A 45 9.88 6.79 -1.94
N LEU A 46 10.47 6.63 -3.13
CA LEU A 46 11.50 5.62 -3.37
C LEU A 46 12.78 5.85 -2.56
N THR A 47 13.00 7.08 -2.04
CA THR A 47 14.15 7.34 -1.14
C THR A 47 14.10 6.46 0.12
N LEU A 48 12.91 6.04 0.57
CA LEU A 48 12.75 5.11 1.68
C LEU A 48 13.45 3.75 1.46
N ALA A 49 13.70 3.36 0.21
CA ALA A 49 14.47 2.15 -0.08
C ALA A 49 15.88 2.18 0.55
N ARG A 50 16.42 3.37 0.88
CA ARG A 50 17.71 3.52 1.57
C ARG A 50 17.59 3.31 3.07
N GLU A 51 16.41 3.58 3.64
CA GLU A 51 16.12 3.41 5.07
C GLU A 51 15.68 1.98 5.40
N ILE A 52 15.18 1.24 4.39
CA ILE A 52 14.71 -0.16 4.51
C ILE A 52 15.48 -1.08 3.54
N PRO A 53 16.82 -1.07 3.52
CA PRO A 53 17.60 -1.78 2.50
C PRO A 53 17.56 -3.29 2.70
N HIS A 54 17.44 -4.05 1.61
CA HIS A 54 17.63 -5.49 1.59
C HIS A 54 18.19 -5.94 0.22
N GLY A 55 19.29 -6.69 0.22
CA GLY A 55 20.04 -7.05 -0.99
C GLY A 55 19.29 -7.87 -2.03
N ASP A 56 18.21 -8.53 -1.65
CA ASP A 56 17.40 -9.39 -2.52
C ASP A 56 16.06 -8.78 -2.94
N LEU A 57 15.78 -7.52 -2.60
CA LEU A 57 14.53 -6.86 -2.92
C LEU A 57 14.61 -5.96 -4.16
N ALA A 58 13.53 -5.96 -4.93
CA ALA A 58 13.18 -4.89 -5.86
C ALA A 58 12.27 -3.86 -5.16
N TYR A 59 12.48 -2.59 -5.41
CA TYR A 59 11.64 -1.50 -4.93
C TYR A 59 10.97 -0.82 -6.12
N LEU A 60 9.64 -0.68 -6.09
CA LEU A 60 8.85 -0.11 -7.16
C LEU A 60 7.97 1.00 -6.59
N ALA A 61 8.05 2.18 -7.18
CA ALA A 61 7.19 3.29 -6.82
C ALA A 61 6.43 3.79 -8.05
N PRO A 62 5.12 3.57 -8.16
CA PRO A 62 4.32 4.11 -9.24
C PRO A 62 4.08 5.61 -9.06
N GLN A 63 4.00 6.35 -10.18
CA GLN A 63 3.72 7.77 -10.20
C GLN A 63 2.25 8.05 -10.49
N ALA A 64 1.58 8.75 -9.58
CA ALA A 64 0.24 9.25 -9.81
C ALA A 64 0.23 10.40 -10.84
N ALA A 65 -0.77 10.46 -11.71
CA ALA A 65 -0.97 11.60 -12.61
C ALA A 65 -1.18 12.88 -11.78
N ALA A 66 -0.53 13.97 -12.20
CA ALA A 66 -0.53 15.23 -11.47
C ALA A 66 -0.19 15.11 -9.97
N ASN A 67 0.63 14.13 -9.61
CA ASN A 67 1.06 13.85 -8.23
C ASN A 67 -0.10 13.57 -7.24
N THR A 68 -1.22 13.05 -7.73
CA THR A 68 -2.45 12.85 -6.93
C THR A 68 -3.18 11.60 -7.37
N TRP A 69 -3.44 10.66 -6.45
CA TRP A 69 -4.14 9.41 -6.74
C TRP A 69 -5.65 9.63 -6.97
N TYR A 70 -6.26 10.53 -6.19
CA TYR A 70 -7.67 10.92 -6.30
C TYR A 70 -7.85 12.37 -5.81
N PRO A 71 -8.85 13.12 -6.32
CA PRO A 71 -8.87 14.58 -6.19
C PRO A 71 -9.19 15.10 -4.78
N TYR A 72 -10.13 14.48 -4.06
CA TYR A 72 -10.64 15.00 -2.78
C TYR A 72 -10.04 14.30 -1.57
N SER A 73 -10.56 14.61 -0.37
CA SER A 73 -10.21 13.90 0.87
C SER A 73 -10.57 12.42 0.75
N PHE A 74 -9.81 11.57 1.43
CA PHE A 74 -10.15 10.15 1.53
C PHE A 74 -11.42 9.90 2.35
N LEU A 75 -11.85 10.88 3.17
CA LEU A 75 -13.11 10.87 3.92
C LEU A 75 -14.31 11.37 3.09
N ALA A 76 -14.09 11.88 1.88
CA ALA A 76 -15.17 12.31 1.00
C ALA A 76 -15.95 11.09 0.46
N PRO A 77 -17.21 11.29 -0.01
CA PRO A 77 -17.93 10.24 -0.74
C PRO A 77 -17.06 9.65 -1.85
N THR A 78 -17.00 8.32 -1.92
CA THR A 78 -16.10 7.58 -2.81
C THR A 78 -16.30 7.95 -4.27
N GLU A 79 -17.54 8.27 -4.67
CA GLU A 79 -17.92 8.68 -6.02
C GLU A 79 -17.24 9.98 -6.45
N GLN A 80 -16.96 10.88 -5.52
CA GLN A 80 -16.24 12.13 -5.81
C GLN A 80 -14.77 11.89 -6.12
N ASN A 81 -14.21 10.78 -5.66
CA ASN A 81 -12.82 10.40 -5.90
C ASN A 81 -12.63 9.56 -7.18
N GLN A 82 -13.72 9.29 -7.90
CA GLN A 82 -13.67 8.60 -9.18
C GLN A 82 -13.40 9.55 -10.37
N PRO A 83 -12.78 9.08 -11.43
CA PRO A 83 -12.23 7.72 -11.65
C PRO A 83 -10.80 7.54 -11.10
N GLY A 84 -10.26 8.52 -10.39
CA GLY A 84 -8.89 8.51 -9.87
C GLY A 84 -8.61 7.35 -8.93
N LEU A 85 -9.53 7.09 -8.00
CA LEU A 85 -9.39 6.00 -7.04
C LEU A 85 -9.29 4.64 -7.73
N ASP A 86 -10.24 4.32 -8.62
CA ASP A 86 -10.22 3.04 -9.34
C ASP A 86 -8.97 2.89 -10.21
N ALA A 87 -8.52 3.97 -10.85
CA ALA A 87 -7.28 3.96 -11.61
C ALA A 87 -6.05 3.74 -10.73
N GLY A 88 -5.99 4.32 -9.54
CA GLY A 88 -4.93 4.08 -8.55
C GLY A 88 -4.89 2.62 -8.07
N LEU A 89 -6.04 2.06 -7.73
CA LEU A 89 -6.18 0.65 -7.36
C LEU A 89 -5.74 -0.28 -8.50
N ALA A 90 -6.11 0.03 -9.74
CA ALA A 90 -5.70 -0.75 -10.91
C ALA A 90 -4.19 -0.69 -11.16
N VAL A 91 -3.53 0.43 -10.85
CA VAL A 91 -2.05 0.53 -10.91
C VAL A 91 -1.40 -0.42 -9.91
N LEU A 92 -1.87 -0.46 -8.64
CA LEU A 92 -1.32 -1.37 -7.63
C LEU A 92 -1.53 -2.83 -8.04
N GLU A 93 -2.71 -3.18 -8.52
CA GLU A 93 -3.01 -4.54 -8.99
C GLU A 93 -2.09 -4.94 -10.15
N SER A 94 -1.91 -4.06 -11.14
CA SER A 94 -1.02 -4.31 -12.27
C SER A 94 0.43 -4.55 -11.83
N LEU A 95 0.90 -3.83 -10.81
CA LEU A 95 2.24 -4.04 -10.25
C LEU A 95 2.36 -5.39 -9.54
N VAL A 96 1.36 -5.76 -8.73
CA VAL A 96 1.33 -7.08 -8.07
C VAL A 96 1.33 -8.19 -9.11
N GLN A 97 0.47 -8.11 -10.13
CA GLN A 97 0.42 -9.09 -11.22
C GLN A 97 1.75 -9.20 -11.98
N ARG A 98 2.40 -8.05 -12.24
CA ARG A 98 3.73 -8.00 -12.88
C ARG A 98 4.78 -8.69 -12.03
N LEU A 99 4.75 -8.52 -10.70
CA LEU A 99 5.68 -9.18 -9.77
C LEU A 99 5.43 -10.70 -9.74
N VAL A 100 4.18 -11.12 -9.67
CA VAL A 100 3.81 -12.54 -9.70
C VAL A 100 4.23 -13.19 -11.03
N ALA A 101 4.00 -12.52 -12.17
CA ALA A 101 4.46 -12.97 -13.48
C ALA A 101 6.00 -13.05 -13.57
N ALA A 102 6.73 -12.26 -12.80
CA ALA A 102 8.19 -12.35 -12.68
C ALA A 102 8.67 -13.43 -11.69
N GLY A 103 7.75 -14.20 -11.10
CA GLY A 103 8.06 -15.31 -10.17
C GLY A 103 8.16 -14.90 -8.70
N ILE A 104 7.72 -13.71 -8.32
CA ILE A 104 7.68 -13.25 -6.92
C ILE A 104 6.27 -13.53 -6.38
N ALA A 105 6.16 -14.50 -5.46
CA ALA A 105 4.89 -14.83 -4.80
C ALA A 105 4.37 -13.63 -3.97
N THR A 106 3.05 -13.53 -3.77
CA THR A 106 2.45 -12.41 -3.01
C THR A 106 2.97 -12.32 -1.58
N GLU A 107 3.32 -13.44 -0.96
CA GLU A 107 3.94 -13.55 0.36
C GLU A 107 5.37 -12.97 0.42
N LYS A 108 5.95 -12.64 -0.74
CA LYS A 108 7.23 -11.95 -0.90
C LYS A 108 7.07 -10.51 -1.41
N ILE A 109 5.86 -9.96 -1.34
CA ILE A 109 5.55 -8.58 -1.68
C ILE A 109 5.14 -7.83 -0.43
N LEU A 110 5.84 -6.73 -0.12
CA LEU A 110 5.44 -5.76 0.88
C LEU A 110 4.83 -4.53 0.19
N LEU A 111 3.67 -4.11 0.66
CA LEU A 111 2.99 -2.89 0.20
C LEU A 111 3.20 -1.80 1.25
N LEU A 112 3.75 -0.66 0.87
CA LEU A 112 3.97 0.48 1.75
C LEU A 112 3.35 1.73 1.15
N GLY A 113 2.58 2.46 1.92
CA GLY A 113 2.04 3.75 1.51
C GLY A 113 2.23 4.81 2.59
N PHE A 114 2.35 6.07 2.16
CA PHE A 114 2.34 7.23 3.05
C PHE A 114 1.20 8.18 2.70
N SER A 115 0.45 8.66 3.72
CA SER A 115 -0.61 9.66 3.59
C SER A 115 -1.67 9.23 2.56
N GLN A 116 -1.91 9.98 1.47
CA GLN A 116 -2.83 9.57 0.41
C GLN A 116 -2.49 8.18 -0.17
N GLY A 117 -1.20 7.89 -0.32
CA GLY A 117 -0.73 6.58 -0.75
C GLY A 117 -0.99 5.49 0.29
N ALA A 118 -0.95 5.82 1.59
CA ALA A 118 -1.32 4.88 2.66
C ALA A 118 -2.80 4.53 2.59
N CYS A 119 -3.68 5.52 2.37
CA CYS A 119 -5.10 5.27 2.19
C CYS A 119 -5.38 4.41 0.95
N LEU A 120 -4.70 4.69 -0.18
CA LEU A 120 -4.83 3.88 -1.38
C LEU A 120 -4.35 2.43 -1.15
N THR A 121 -3.23 2.26 -0.44
CA THR A 121 -2.69 0.94 -0.09
C THR A 121 -3.64 0.19 0.84
N ALA A 122 -4.20 0.85 1.85
CA ALA A 122 -5.19 0.26 2.76
C ALA A 122 -6.42 -0.24 2.00
N GLU A 123 -7.00 0.60 1.16
CA GLU A 123 -8.17 0.29 0.35
C GLU A 123 -7.89 -0.86 -0.64
N PHE A 124 -6.71 -0.85 -1.28
CA PHE A 124 -6.28 -1.91 -2.18
C PHE A 124 -6.19 -3.26 -1.46
N VAL A 125 -5.55 -3.29 -0.28
CA VAL A 125 -5.36 -4.53 0.49
C VAL A 125 -6.71 -5.08 0.96
N ALA A 126 -7.59 -4.24 1.53
CA ALA A 126 -8.91 -4.67 1.97
C ALA A 126 -9.74 -5.26 0.82
N ARG A 127 -9.76 -4.59 -0.36
CA ARG A 127 -10.46 -5.10 -1.55
C ARG A 127 -9.83 -6.35 -2.12
N SER A 128 -8.54 -6.56 -1.96
CA SER A 128 -7.85 -7.75 -2.47
C SER A 128 -8.17 -9.01 -1.67
N ALA A 129 -8.66 -8.89 -0.44
CA ALA A 129 -9.13 -10.01 0.35
C ALA A 129 -10.32 -10.74 -0.28
N CYS A 130 -11.14 -10.03 -1.07
CA CYS A 130 -12.37 -10.51 -1.69
C CYS A 130 -12.18 -11.21 -3.05
N ARG A 131 -10.95 -11.34 -3.57
CA ARG A 131 -10.76 -11.53 -5.02
C ARG A 131 -11.01 -12.90 -5.57
N ASP A 132 -10.99 -13.97 -4.79
CA ASP A 132 -11.27 -15.30 -5.34
C ASP A 132 -12.04 -16.18 -4.37
N PRO A 133 -13.39 -16.21 -4.46
CA PRO A 133 -14.18 -17.21 -3.74
C PRO A 133 -13.80 -18.60 -4.24
N GLY A 134 -12.92 -19.31 -3.52
CA GLY A 134 -12.48 -20.66 -3.85
C GLY A 134 -10.98 -20.89 -3.88
N GLU A 135 -10.17 -19.86 -3.92
CA GLU A 135 -8.69 -19.94 -3.92
C GLU A 135 -8.07 -19.46 -2.61
N GLY A 136 -8.60 -19.67 -1.47
CA GLY A 136 -8.01 -19.23 -0.20
C GLY A 136 -7.61 -17.73 -0.17
N GLY A 137 -7.63 -17.07 0.96
CA GLY A 137 -7.37 -15.63 1.06
C GLY A 137 -6.03 -15.18 0.47
N ARG A 138 -5.93 -13.91 0.08
CA ARG A 138 -4.72 -13.34 -0.52
C ARG A 138 -3.76 -12.86 0.56
N ARG A 139 -2.67 -13.58 0.77
CA ARG A 139 -1.62 -13.22 1.72
C ARG A 139 -0.54 -12.35 1.06
N TYR A 140 -0.16 -11.27 1.73
CA TYR A 140 1.04 -10.49 1.41
C TYR A 140 2.17 -10.74 2.42
N GLY A 141 3.41 -10.47 2.01
CA GLY A 141 4.57 -10.56 2.89
C GLY A 141 4.55 -9.51 4.01
N GLY A 142 3.89 -8.39 3.76
CA GLY A 142 3.63 -7.35 4.75
C GLY A 142 2.92 -6.16 4.14
N VAL A 143 2.28 -5.35 4.99
CA VAL A 143 1.66 -4.08 4.61
C VAL A 143 2.06 -3.02 5.63
N ALA A 144 2.45 -1.84 5.17
CA ALA A 144 2.74 -0.69 6.01
C ALA A 144 1.87 0.50 5.57
N ILE A 145 0.95 0.90 6.43
CA ILE A 145 0.02 2.01 6.24
C ILE A 145 0.49 3.13 7.17
N LEU A 146 1.33 4.03 6.62
CA LEU A 146 1.98 5.09 7.37
C LEU A 146 1.14 6.36 7.26
N THR A 147 0.44 6.70 8.33
CA THR A 147 -0.50 7.83 8.42
C THR A 147 -1.58 7.78 7.33
N GLY A 148 -2.45 6.76 7.42
CA GLY A 148 -3.54 6.50 6.49
C GLY A 148 -4.63 5.61 7.09
N GLY A 149 -5.64 5.28 6.29
CA GLY A 149 -6.73 4.37 6.65
C GLY A 149 -7.64 4.13 5.46
N LEU A 150 -8.67 3.31 5.64
CA LEU A 150 -9.65 2.97 4.63
C LEU A 150 -10.43 4.19 4.13
N ILE A 151 -10.80 4.19 2.85
CA ILE A 151 -11.38 5.32 2.12
C ILE A 151 -12.91 5.33 2.24
N GLY A 152 -13.47 6.53 2.33
CA GLY A 152 -14.91 6.77 2.38
C GLY A 152 -15.34 7.57 3.61
N PRO A 153 -16.56 8.15 3.61
CA PRO A 153 -17.11 8.84 4.76
C PRO A 153 -17.33 7.91 5.96
N GLN A 154 -17.63 6.65 5.68
CA GLN A 154 -17.64 5.52 6.60
C GLN A 154 -16.78 4.42 6.00
N VAL A 155 -16.20 3.59 6.85
CA VAL A 155 -15.47 2.40 6.39
C VAL A 155 -16.47 1.44 5.76
N GLY A 156 -16.16 0.97 4.53
CA GLY A 156 -16.98 0.02 3.80
C GLY A 156 -16.98 -1.37 4.45
N GLU A 157 -17.91 -2.21 4.02
CA GLU A 157 -17.90 -3.64 4.33
C GLU A 157 -16.96 -4.36 3.35
N PHE A 158 -16.15 -5.25 3.87
CA PHE A 158 -15.22 -6.06 3.11
C PHE A 158 -15.39 -7.53 3.52
N ASP A 159 -15.47 -8.39 2.52
CA ASP A 159 -15.48 -9.84 2.72
C ASP A 159 -14.16 -10.45 2.26
N GLY A 160 -13.83 -11.64 2.74
CA GLY A 160 -12.65 -12.39 2.33
C GLY A 160 -11.66 -12.66 3.45
N ASP A 161 -10.43 -13.02 3.09
CA ASP A 161 -9.38 -13.40 4.03
C ASP A 161 -8.01 -12.88 3.58
N LEU A 162 -7.31 -12.21 4.46
CA LEU A 162 -5.91 -11.78 4.28
C LEU A 162 -4.90 -12.82 4.78
N ALA A 163 -5.38 -13.99 5.22
CA ALA A 163 -4.58 -15.18 5.54
C ALA A 163 -3.37 -14.90 6.46
N GLY A 164 -3.58 -14.11 7.51
CA GLY A 164 -2.53 -13.73 8.45
C GLY A 164 -1.49 -12.75 7.90
N THR A 165 -1.83 -11.94 6.89
CA THR A 165 -0.96 -10.86 6.40
C THR A 165 -0.58 -9.92 7.55
N PRO A 166 0.73 -9.70 7.83
CA PRO A 166 1.15 -8.75 8.84
C PRO A 166 0.96 -7.32 8.34
N ILE A 167 0.24 -6.49 9.10
CA ILE A 167 -0.08 -5.10 8.77
C ILE A 167 0.41 -4.19 9.89
N LEU A 168 1.34 -3.28 9.57
CA LEU A 168 1.66 -2.11 10.39
C LEU A 168 0.72 -0.97 9.99
N LEU A 169 0.02 -0.40 10.96
CA LEU A 169 -0.78 0.81 10.79
C LEU A 169 -0.37 1.82 11.85
N GLY A 170 0.31 2.89 11.44
CA GLY A 170 0.82 3.94 12.31
C GLY A 170 0.24 5.30 11.96
N SER A 171 -0.09 6.13 12.97
CA SER A 171 -0.53 7.51 12.75
C SER A 171 -0.23 8.40 13.95
N GLY A 172 0.11 9.66 13.67
CA GLY A 172 0.15 10.72 14.67
C GLY A 172 -1.24 11.00 15.27
N ASP A 173 -1.28 11.52 16.48
CA ASP A 173 -2.52 11.96 17.11
C ASP A 173 -2.27 13.16 18.04
N PRO A 174 -2.86 14.36 17.69
CA PRO A 174 -3.71 14.60 16.54
C PRO A 174 -2.94 14.70 15.22
N ASP A 175 -3.51 14.14 14.14
CA ASP A 175 -3.04 14.33 12.77
C ASP A 175 -4.03 15.25 12.02
N PRO A 176 -3.56 16.25 11.26
CA PRO A 176 -4.43 17.22 10.60
C PRO A 176 -5.21 16.65 9.41
N HIS A 177 -4.83 15.47 8.91
CA HIS A 177 -5.41 14.88 7.71
C HIS A 177 -6.10 13.55 7.98
N VAL A 178 -5.57 12.74 8.89
CA VAL A 178 -6.06 11.38 9.18
C VAL A 178 -6.48 11.29 10.65
N PRO A 179 -7.79 11.35 10.96
CA PRO A 179 -8.27 11.18 12.32
C PRO A 179 -7.84 9.83 12.89
N TRP A 180 -7.39 9.80 14.15
CA TRP A 180 -7.00 8.56 14.82
C TRP A 180 -8.10 7.49 14.79
N SER A 181 -9.37 7.91 14.96
CA SER A 181 -10.52 7.00 14.87
C SER A 181 -10.57 6.21 13.56
N ARG A 182 -10.15 6.82 12.43
CA ARG A 182 -10.11 6.12 11.16
C ARG A 182 -9.00 5.05 11.12
N ALA A 183 -7.88 5.27 11.80
CA ALA A 183 -6.84 4.26 11.96
C ALA A 183 -7.38 3.07 12.78
N GLU A 184 -8.10 3.33 13.87
CA GLU A 184 -8.75 2.31 14.70
C GLU A 184 -9.80 1.51 13.92
N GLU A 185 -10.75 2.18 13.24
CA GLU A 185 -11.76 1.55 12.38
C GLU A 185 -11.12 0.66 11.30
N SER A 186 -10.06 1.15 10.66
CA SER A 186 -9.34 0.40 9.63
C SER A 186 -8.66 -0.85 10.20
N ALA A 187 -8.06 -0.74 11.39
CA ALA A 187 -7.43 -1.86 12.07
C ALA A 187 -8.45 -2.95 12.45
N GLU A 188 -9.66 -2.56 12.87
CA GLU A 188 -10.75 -3.52 13.16
C GLU A 188 -11.17 -4.29 11.91
N VAL A 189 -11.31 -3.61 10.77
CA VAL A 189 -11.62 -4.27 9.48
C VAL A 189 -10.52 -5.25 9.10
N PHE A 190 -9.25 -4.84 9.16
CA PHE A 190 -8.14 -5.75 8.82
C PHE A 190 -8.07 -6.97 9.73
N ARG A 191 -8.33 -6.81 11.02
CA ARG A 191 -8.43 -7.95 11.97
C ARG A 191 -9.59 -8.88 11.62
N ALA A 192 -10.75 -8.32 11.27
CA ALA A 192 -11.91 -9.10 10.83
C ALA A 192 -11.63 -9.87 9.53
N LEU A 193 -10.79 -9.34 8.66
CA LEU A 193 -10.26 -10.01 7.46
C LEU A 193 -9.08 -10.97 7.75
N GLY A 194 -8.81 -11.33 8.99
CA GLY A 194 -7.78 -12.32 9.36
C GLY A 194 -6.34 -11.81 9.29
N ALA A 195 -6.09 -10.50 9.23
CA ALA A 195 -4.74 -9.94 9.25
C ALA A 195 -4.15 -9.87 10.68
N GLU A 196 -2.81 -9.93 10.79
CA GLU A 196 -2.06 -9.64 12.02
C GLU A 196 -1.76 -8.13 12.08
N VAL A 197 -2.54 -7.35 12.86
CA VAL A 197 -2.44 -5.88 12.87
C VAL A 197 -1.64 -5.36 14.06
N ASP A 198 -0.53 -4.68 13.77
CA ASP A 198 0.23 -3.82 14.69
C ASP A 198 -0.26 -2.37 14.49
N LEU A 199 -1.08 -1.89 15.42
CA LEU A 199 -1.65 -0.53 15.41
C LEU A 199 -0.86 0.36 16.36
N ARG A 200 -0.22 1.41 15.83
CA ARG A 200 0.63 2.33 16.59
C ARG A 200 0.10 3.76 16.58
N ARG A 201 -0.16 4.29 17.78
CA ARG A 201 -0.53 5.70 18.00
C ARG A 201 0.70 6.48 18.44
N TYR A 202 0.94 7.62 17.79
CA TYR A 202 2.07 8.50 18.11
C TYR A 202 1.57 9.86 18.62
N PRO A 203 1.35 10.02 19.95
CA PRO A 203 0.79 11.25 20.52
C PRO A 203 1.68 12.47 20.25
N GLY A 204 1.08 13.55 19.73
CA GLY A 204 1.76 14.82 19.47
C GLY A 204 2.72 14.81 18.27
N MET A 205 2.81 13.72 17.53
CA MET A 205 3.68 13.65 16.37
C MET A 205 3.02 14.26 15.13
N PRO A 206 3.78 14.99 14.29
CA PRO A 206 3.26 15.60 13.08
C PRO A 206 2.99 14.56 12.00
N HIS A 207 2.33 15.01 10.90
CA HIS A 207 2.08 14.20 9.70
C HIS A 207 3.38 13.86 8.96
N THR A 208 4.06 12.81 9.38
CA THR A 208 5.37 12.38 8.87
C THR A 208 5.57 10.88 9.07
N ILE A 209 6.63 10.33 8.50
CA ILE A 209 7.09 8.96 8.77
C ILE A 209 8.12 9.02 9.90
N LEU A 210 7.96 8.16 10.91
CA LEU A 210 8.80 8.12 12.11
C LEU A 210 9.87 7.03 12.02
N ALA A 211 10.97 7.21 12.77
CA ALA A 211 12.03 6.20 12.84
C ALA A 211 11.52 4.85 13.36
N ASP A 212 10.62 4.87 14.35
CA ASP A 212 9.96 3.67 14.89
C ASP A 212 9.14 2.91 13.83
N GLU A 213 8.48 3.65 12.92
CA GLU A 213 7.75 3.03 11.80
C GLU A 213 8.71 2.39 10.77
N ILE A 214 9.85 3.05 10.50
CA ILE A 214 10.89 2.50 9.64
C ILE A 214 11.48 1.22 10.23
N GLU A 215 11.76 1.18 11.53
CA GLU A 215 12.23 -0.02 12.23
C GLU A 215 11.21 -1.16 12.14
N ALA A 216 9.92 -0.85 12.32
CA ALA A 216 8.85 -1.83 12.16
C ALA A 216 8.77 -2.38 10.73
N VAL A 217 8.92 -1.53 9.71
CA VAL A 217 8.95 -1.95 8.30
C VAL A 217 10.17 -2.84 8.03
N GLN A 218 11.35 -2.53 8.59
CA GLN A 218 12.52 -3.41 8.51
C GLN A 218 12.25 -4.78 9.13
N GLY A 219 11.52 -4.83 10.26
CA GLY A 219 11.05 -6.08 10.88
C GLY A 219 10.12 -6.87 9.97
N LEU A 220 9.16 -6.23 9.30
CA LEU A 220 8.29 -6.87 8.32
C LEU A 220 9.10 -7.46 7.14
N ILE A 221 10.06 -6.71 6.61
CA ILE A 221 10.95 -7.19 5.54
C ILE A 221 11.75 -8.40 6.00
N ALA A 222 12.37 -8.34 7.18
CA ALA A 222 13.13 -9.46 7.73
C ALA A 222 12.27 -10.72 7.87
N ARG A 223 11.06 -10.60 8.43
CA ARG A 223 10.08 -11.70 8.54
C ARG A 223 9.69 -12.25 7.16
N MET A 224 9.35 -11.39 6.22
CA MET A 224 8.99 -11.75 4.85
C MET A 224 10.10 -12.52 4.13
N MET A 225 11.35 -12.12 4.31
CA MET A 225 12.49 -12.72 3.61
C MET A 225 13.01 -13.99 4.28
N ALA A 226 12.74 -14.21 5.57
CA ALA A 226 13.10 -15.42 6.30
C ALA A 226 12.11 -16.58 6.08
N ALA A 227 10.84 -16.30 5.79
CA ALA A 227 9.82 -17.29 5.46
C ALA A 227 10.06 -17.92 4.08
#